data_983df8184f8d453fb33e9719b16e696c
#
_entry.id   983df8184f8d453fb33e9719b16e696c
#
_cell.length_a   1.000
_cell.length_b   1.000
_cell.length_c   1.000
_cell.angle_alpha   90.00
_cell.angle_beta   90.00
_cell.angle_gamma   90.00
#
_symmetry.space_group_name_H-M   'P 1'
#
loop_
_entity.id
_entity.type
_entity.pdbx_description
1 polymer ?
#
loop_
_entity_poly.entity_id
_entity_poly.type
_entity_poly.pdbx_seq_one_letter_code
_entity_poly.pdbx_strand_id
1 'polypeptide(L)'
;MKNILFVFILILTGFSVEAQLTERPMIIESKVHTGMNLPFYKALSYLIKEDIYAYDVSVSFPTYGKDFWEKLYRYPTQGVGLSYWSLGNNDVFGKAYVLYTFINIPFFKRNEKFSFDYQISCGGAYLPKIFDINENHLNRAIGSHTNIYIHLGIDGRIRLFPRSELVIEAGATHFSNGKTTSPNYGINAGSFSLGFNYLFNNKNTTMQIPEIPMLGKPYVQSIIYSAGSKAYDNLYGNKYLVTSVSYNLERIINLRRKVGLGADLSYDGSIREDLASEDGTPEKAFVKLVRIGLHASYGIRYKQLIMGVQIGYYLYSKSIVITPVYNKISVQYLFTRNIAGIVSVKSHMAKADCLEYGIVYYWD
;
A
#
# COMPACT_ATOMS: atom_id res chain seq x y z
N MET A 1 9.49 15.09 2.08
CA MET A 1 8.80 15.01 3.37
C MET A 1 7.30 15.35 3.28
N LYS A 2 6.88 16.49 2.69
CA LYS A 2 5.45 16.90 2.66
C LYS A 2 4.51 15.87 1.99
N ASN A 3 4.95 15.17 0.95
CA ASN A 3 4.09 14.28 0.16
C ASN A 3 3.77 12.93 0.84
N ILE A 4 4.68 12.40 1.66
CA ILE A 4 4.44 11.14 2.40
C ILE A 4 3.58 11.41 3.63
N LEU A 5 3.69 12.59 4.23
CA LEU A 5 2.81 13.03 5.31
C LEU A 5 1.33 13.07 4.87
N PHE A 6 1.06 13.44 3.60
CA PHE A 6 -0.30 13.49 3.06
C PHE A 6 -0.91 12.08 2.88
N VAL A 7 -0.11 11.08 2.45
CA VAL A 7 -0.53 9.66 2.42
C VAL A 7 -0.86 9.17 3.82
N PHE A 8 -0.02 9.53 4.80
CA PHE A 8 -0.22 9.17 6.21
C PHE A 8 -1.51 9.78 6.78
N ILE A 9 -1.79 11.04 6.48
CA ILE A 9 -3.01 11.72 6.92
C ILE A 9 -4.25 11.07 6.29
N LEU A 10 -4.24 10.75 4.99
CA LEU A 10 -5.35 10.06 4.31
C LEU A 10 -5.63 8.66 4.90
N ILE A 11 -4.59 7.92 5.27
CA ILE A 11 -4.73 6.61 5.90
C ILE A 11 -5.22 6.76 7.35
N LEU A 12 -4.67 7.71 8.12
CA LEU A 12 -5.06 7.95 9.51
C LEU A 12 -6.51 8.50 9.64
N THR A 13 -6.98 9.32 8.70
CA THR A 13 -8.36 9.82 8.72
C THR A 13 -9.39 8.73 8.40
N GLY A 14 -8.99 7.67 7.68
CA GLY A 14 -9.83 6.49 7.49
C GLY A 14 -10.08 5.71 8.80
N PHE A 15 -9.19 5.85 9.77
CA PHE A 15 -9.32 5.30 11.12
C PHE A 15 -9.66 6.44 12.08
N SER A 16 -10.93 6.87 12.12
CA SER A 16 -11.40 7.78 13.16
C SER A 16 -11.20 7.11 14.51
N VAL A 17 -10.09 7.38 15.16
CA VAL A 17 -9.85 7.05 16.57
C VAL A 17 -10.67 8.06 17.37
N GLU A 18 -11.96 7.78 17.55
CA GLU A 18 -12.73 8.48 18.58
C GLU A 18 -12.08 8.13 19.93
N ALA A 19 -11.42 9.10 20.50
CA ALA A 19 -10.64 9.00 21.74
C ALA A 19 -11.53 8.85 22.99
N GLN A 20 -12.22 7.73 23.08
CA GLN A 20 -12.70 7.20 24.36
C GLN A 20 -11.92 5.93 24.70
N LEU A 21 -10.61 6.10 24.92
CA LEU A 21 -9.67 5.00 25.16
C LEU A 21 -9.95 4.21 26.45
N THR A 22 -10.69 4.75 27.39
CA THR A 22 -10.83 4.18 28.75
C THR A 22 -11.88 3.07 28.87
N GLU A 23 -12.79 2.90 27.90
CA GLU A 23 -13.91 1.96 28.04
C GLU A 23 -14.01 0.90 26.94
N ARG A 24 -13.27 1.03 25.82
CA ARG A 24 -13.34 0.09 24.70
C ARG A 24 -12.39 -1.10 24.90
N PRO A 25 -12.79 -2.33 24.51
CA PRO A 25 -11.87 -3.45 24.43
C PRO A 25 -10.68 -3.10 23.53
N MET A 26 -9.48 -3.31 24.06
CA MET A 26 -8.22 -2.96 23.43
C MET A 26 -7.28 -4.17 23.49
N ILE A 27 -6.65 -4.51 22.38
CA ILE A 27 -5.66 -5.58 22.30
C ILE A 27 -4.28 -4.93 22.18
N ILE A 28 -3.36 -5.34 23.03
CA ILE A 28 -1.93 -5.06 22.87
C ILE A 28 -1.28 -6.36 22.38
N GLU A 29 -0.52 -6.27 21.28
CA GLU A 29 0.16 -7.40 20.67
C GLU A 29 1.64 -7.07 20.49
N SER A 30 2.50 -8.06 20.77
CA SER A 30 3.92 -7.99 20.47
C SER A 30 4.32 -9.21 19.64
N LYS A 31 5.10 -8.98 18.56
CA LYS A 31 5.59 -10.03 17.66
C LYS A 31 7.10 -9.91 17.45
N VAL A 32 7.73 -11.06 17.30
CA VAL A 32 9.12 -11.20 16.84
C VAL A 32 9.06 -11.89 15.48
N HIS A 33 9.73 -11.31 14.49
CA HIS A 33 9.78 -11.84 13.14
C HIS A 33 11.19 -12.33 12.83
N THR A 34 11.27 -13.41 12.06
CA THR A 34 12.48 -13.88 11.39
C THR A 34 12.15 -14.10 9.91
N GLY A 35 13.09 -13.83 9.03
CA GLY A 35 12.81 -13.96 7.60
C GLY A 35 14.01 -13.67 6.73
N MET A 36 13.74 -13.54 5.43
CA MET A 36 14.77 -13.32 4.43
C MET A 36 14.37 -12.21 3.45
N ASN A 37 15.36 -11.57 2.87
CA ASN A 37 15.15 -10.67 1.74
C ASN A 37 14.74 -11.49 0.49
N LEU A 38 13.76 -10.97 -0.25
CA LEU A 38 13.28 -11.49 -1.51
C LEU A 38 13.60 -10.48 -2.64
N PRO A 39 14.87 -10.41 -3.11
CA PRO A 39 15.28 -9.39 -4.06
C PRO A 39 14.67 -9.66 -5.44
N PHE A 40 13.89 -8.73 -5.98
CA PHE A 40 13.44 -8.78 -7.38
C PHE A 40 14.58 -8.57 -8.37
N TYR A 41 15.62 -7.83 -7.97
CA TYR A 41 16.79 -7.55 -8.80
C TYR A 41 17.96 -8.41 -8.35
N LYS A 42 18.45 -9.28 -9.26
CA LYS A 42 19.61 -10.15 -9.00
C LYS A 42 20.82 -9.37 -8.47
N ALA A 43 20.97 -8.11 -8.91
CA ALA A 43 22.04 -7.22 -8.46
C ALA A 43 22.01 -6.90 -6.95
N LEU A 44 20.93 -7.13 -6.26
CA LEU A 44 20.82 -6.93 -4.81
C LEU A 44 21.08 -8.23 -4.02
N SER A 45 21.03 -9.40 -4.67
CA SER A 45 21.11 -10.70 -3.96
C SER A 45 22.46 -10.95 -3.29
N TYR A 46 23.59 -10.50 -3.87
CA TYR A 46 24.90 -10.67 -3.21
C TYR A 46 25.18 -9.64 -2.12
N LEU A 47 24.30 -8.68 -1.93
CA LEU A 47 24.39 -7.73 -0.84
C LEU A 47 23.70 -8.23 0.43
N ILE A 48 22.91 -9.30 0.33
CA ILE A 48 22.23 -9.94 1.45
C ILE A 48 23.26 -10.82 2.17
N LYS A 49 23.56 -10.49 3.44
CA LYS A 49 24.55 -11.17 4.27
C LYS A 49 23.93 -11.95 5.43
N GLU A 50 22.75 -11.52 5.87
CA GLU A 50 22.12 -11.97 7.11
C GLU A 50 20.63 -12.15 6.92
N ASP A 51 20.01 -12.94 7.79
CA ASP A 51 18.57 -13.03 7.91
C ASP A 51 17.97 -11.72 8.41
N ILE A 52 16.68 -11.53 8.11
CA ILE A 52 15.92 -10.39 8.63
C ILE A 52 15.34 -10.76 9.99
N TYR A 53 15.46 -9.83 10.93
CA TYR A 53 14.79 -9.86 12.21
C TYR A 53 13.97 -8.59 12.38
N ALA A 54 12.77 -8.74 12.94
CA ALA A 54 11.94 -7.58 13.26
C ALA A 54 11.24 -7.75 14.60
N TYR A 55 10.97 -6.61 15.24
CA TYR A 55 10.21 -6.51 16.47
C TYR A 55 9.02 -5.60 16.22
N ASP A 56 7.87 -6.01 16.69
CA ASP A 56 6.61 -5.34 16.45
C ASP A 56 5.83 -5.20 17.75
N VAL A 57 5.28 -4.01 17.99
CA VAL A 57 4.33 -3.75 19.08
C VAL A 57 3.16 -2.97 18.51
N SER A 58 1.95 -3.43 18.77
CA SER A 58 0.75 -2.81 18.25
C SER A 58 -0.38 -2.73 19.27
N VAL A 59 -1.26 -1.76 19.03
CA VAL A 59 -2.52 -1.57 19.75
C VAL A 59 -3.64 -1.65 18.76
N SER A 60 -4.66 -2.46 19.07
CA SER A 60 -5.79 -2.64 18.17
C SER A 60 -7.12 -2.71 18.91
N PHE A 61 -8.18 -2.46 18.15
CA PHE A 61 -9.56 -2.37 18.62
C PHE A 61 -10.43 -3.33 17.82
N PRO A 62 -10.95 -4.40 18.45
CA PRO A 62 -11.89 -5.30 17.81
C PRO A 62 -13.23 -4.59 17.57
N THR A 63 -13.92 -4.99 16.50
CA THR A 63 -15.24 -4.48 16.15
C THR A 63 -16.33 -5.44 16.59
N TYR A 64 -17.54 -4.92 16.90
CA TYR A 64 -18.64 -5.67 17.51
C TYR A 64 -19.98 -5.51 16.79
N GLY A 65 -20.00 -4.97 15.57
CA GLY A 65 -21.21 -4.85 14.76
C GLY A 65 -21.96 -3.56 14.94
N LYS A 66 -21.31 -2.47 15.37
CA LYS A 66 -21.91 -1.13 15.40
C LYS A 66 -22.36 -0.70 14.00
N ASP A 67 -21.54 -0.98 13.00
CA ASP A 67 -21.78 -0.64 11.60
C ASP A 67 -21.93 -1.90 10.73
N PHE A 68 -22.71 -1.80 9.64
CA PHE A 68 -22.92 -2.95 8.73
C PHE A 68 -21.64 -3.46 8.06
N TRP A 69 -20.66 -2.59 7.82
CA TRP A 69 -19.38 -2.98 7.21
C TRP A 69 -18.57 -3.90 8.14
N GLU A 70 -18.70 -3.79 9.48
CA GLU A 70 -18.06 -4.69 10.44
C GLU A 70 -18.54 -6.13 10.24
N LYS A 71 -19.85 -6.33 10.06
CA LYS A 71 -20.45 -7.62 9.72
C LYS A 71 -20.00 -8.12 8.35
N LEU A 72 -19.92 -7.23 7.33
CA LEU A 72 -19.46 -7.58 5.99
C LEU A 72 -18.03 -8.13 6.01
N TYR A 73 -17.17 -7.59 6.87
CA TYR A 73 -15.78 -8.01 7.04
C TYR A 73 -15.56 -8.97 8.21
N ARG A 74 -16.62 -9.61 8.70
CA ARG A 74 -16.58 -10.60 9.78
C ARG A 74 -15.98 -10.06 11.07
N TYR A 75 -16.34 -8.83 11.43
CA TYR A 75 -15.91 -8.12 12.66
C TYR A 75 -14.38 -8.01 12.75
N PRO A 76 -13.76 -7.25 11.85
CA PRO A 76 -12.32 -7.11 11.79
C PRO A 76 -11.78 -6.38 13.02
N THR A 77 -10.49 -6.51 13.25
CA THR A 77 -9.74 -5.74 14.25
C THR A 77 -8.91 -4.69 13.53
N GLN A 78 -8.89 -3.46 14.02
CA GLN A 78 -8.13 -2.35 13.45
C GLN A 78 -7.14 -1.81 14.46
N GLY A 79 -5.96 -1.38 14.02
CA GLY A 79 -4.96 -0.91 14.95
C GLY A 79 -3.86 -0.06 14.33
N VAL A 80 -2.95 0.33 15.22
CA VAL A 80 -1.71 1.03 14.90
C VAL A 80 -0.55 0.28 15.55
N GLY A 81 0.61 0.34 14.94
CA GLY A 81 1.79 -0.34 15.47
C GLY A 81 3.07 0.38 15.13
N LEU A 82 4.09 0.03 15.88
CA LEU A 82 5.47 0.40 15.68
C LEU A 82 6.28 -0.86 15.41
N SER A 83 7.17 -0.84 14.43
CA SER A 83 8.09 -1.95 14.22
C SER A 83 9.49 -1.49 13.87
N TYR A 84 10.43 -2.36 14.22
CA TYR A 84 11.83 -2.24 13.90
C TYR A 84 12.24 -3.43 13.05
N TRP A 85 12.96 -3.18 11.96
CA TRP A 85 13.42 -4.19 11.01
C TRP A 85 14.91 -4.11 10.81
N SER A 86 15.65 -5.23 10.93
CA SER A 86 16.93 -5.39 10.25
C SER A 86 16.66 -5.68 8.79
N LEU A 87 17.54 -5.27 7.89
CA LEU A 87 17.29 -5.37 6.45
C LEU A 87 18.27 -6.31 5.75
N GLY A 88 18.87 -7.26 6.49
CA GLY A 88 19.71 -8.33 5.95
C GLY A 88 21.13 -7.92 5.54
N ASN A 89 21.51 -6.66 5.73
CA ASN A 89 22.89 -6.16 5.64
C ASN A 89 22.96 -4.80 6.32
N ASN A 90 23.51 -4.78 7.53
CA ASN A 90 23.58 -3.55 8.31
C ASN A 90 24.52 -2.50 7.71
N ASP A 91 25.52 -2.89 6.90
CA ASP A 91 26.46 -1.95 6.28
C ASP A 91 25.84 -1.20 5.12
N VAL A 92 25.04 -1.88 4.28
CA VAL A 92 24.47 -1.34 3.05
C VAL A 92 23.04 -0.86 3.26
N PHE A 93 22.14 -1.73 3.76
CA PHE A 93 20.71 -1.42 3.89
C PHE A 93 20.35 -0.84 5.24
N GLY A 94 21.10 -1.21 6.30
CA GLY A 94 20.86 -0.74 7.65
C GLY A 94 19.59 -1.32 8.26
N LYS A 95 18.77 -0.44 8.79
CA LYS A 95 17.58 -0.75 9.60
C LYS A 95 16.40 0.09 9.13
N ALA A 96 15.17 -0.32 9.47
CA ALA A 96 13.97 0.48 9.27
C ALA A 96 13.19 0.64 10.58
N TYR A 97 12.68 1.85 10.81
CA TYR A 97 11.76 2.19 11.89
C TYR A 97 10.41 2.54 11.26
N VAL A 98 9.36 1.85 11.66
CA VAL A 98 8.06 1.90 11.01
C VAL A 98 6.98 2.35 11.99
N LEU A 99 6.14 3.27 11.54
CA LEU A 99 4.84 3.55 12.13
C LEU A 99 3.77 3.16 11.09
N TYR A 100 2.82 2.30 11.46
CA TYR A 100 1.83 1.77 10.53
C TYR A 100 0.45 1.66 11.14
N THR A 101 -0.55 1.59 10.27
CA THR A 101 -1.92 1.18 10.58
C THR A 101 -2.20 -0.17 9.96
N PHE A 102 -3.11 -0.93 10.55
CA PHE A 102 -3.46 -2.25 10.02
C PHE A 102 -4.92 -2.61 10.26
N ILE A 103 -5.37 -3.58 9.49
CA ILE A 103 -6.64 -4.25 9.66
C ILE A 103 -6.41 -5.76 9.59
N ASN A 104 -6.92 -6.49 10.59
CA ASN A 104 -6.99 -7.94 10.61
C ASN A 104 -8.40 -8.37 10.29
N ILE A 105 -8.57 -9.11 9.20
CA ILE A 105 -9.88 -9.54 8.70
C ILE A 105 -9.94 -11.06 8.79
N PRO A 106 -10.92 -11.63 9.51
CA PRO A 106 -11.07 -13.07 9.63
C PRO A 106 -11.42 -13.74 8.29
N PHE A 107 -10.71 -14.82 7.92
CA PHE A 107 -11.07 -15.66 6.78
C PHE A 107 -12.40 -16.39 6.98
N PHE A 108 -12.63 -16.83 8.22
CA PHE A 108 -13.81 -17.61 8.62
C PHE A 108 -14.46 -16.98 9.86
N LYS A 109 -15.64 -17.45 10.22
CA LYS A 109 -16.24 -17.11 11.51
C LYS A 109 -15.26 -17.54 12.62
N ARG A 110 -14.93 -16.63 13.52
CA ARG A 110 -14.01 -16.93 14.64
C ARG A 110 -14.56 -18.06 15.48
N ASN A 111 -13.70 -19.04 15.77
CA ASN A 111 -13.94 -20.08 16.75
C ASN A 111 -13.41 -19.59 18.11
N GLU A 112 -13.89 -20.16 19.20
CA GLU A 112 -13.45 -19.82 20.55
C GLU A 112 -11.96 -20.14 20.80
N LYS A 113 -11.40 -21.15 20.14
CA LYS A 113 -10.01 -21.60 20.31
C LYS A 113 -9.06 -21.14 19.22
N PHE A 114 -9.57 -21.03 17.97
CA PHE A 114 -8.73 -20.74 16.81
C PHE A 114 -9.36 -19.66 15.93
N SER A 115 -8.55 -18.77 15.38
CA SER A 115 -8.93 -17.92 14.26
C SER A 115 -7.82 -17.85 13.24
N PHE A 116 -8.22 -17.60 11.99
CA PHE A 116 -7.32 -17.31 10.89
C PHE A 116 -7.74 -15.97 10.31
N ASP A 117 -6.82 -15.04 10.31
CA ASP A 117 -7.04 -13.70 9.84
C ASP A 117 -6.02 -13.36 8.75
N TYR A 118 -6.34 -12.47 7.83
CA TYR A 118 -5.34 -11.82 6.99
C TYR A 118 -5.15 -10.38 7.45
N GLN A 119 -3.91 -10.00 7.56
CA GLN A 119 -3.50 -8.65 7.94
C GLN A 119 -3.11 -7.85 6.71
N ILE A 120 -3.61 -6.63 6.62
CA ILE A 120 -3.17 -5.62 5.67
C ILE A 120 -2.68 -4.43 6.47
N SER A 121 -1.39 -4.10 6.30
CA SER A 121 -0.77 -2.97 6.99
C SER A 121 -0.18 -1.99 5.98
N CYS A 122 -0.31 -0.71 6.28
CA CYS A 122 0.31 0.35 5.50
C CYS A 122 0.83 1.44 6.43
N GLY A 123 2.00 1.99 6.13
CA GLY A 123 2.61 2.98 6.99
C GLY A 123 3.79 3.71 6.38
N GLY A 124 4.48 4.49 7.21
CA GLY A 124 5.73 5.14 6.89
C GLY A 124 6.91 4.47 7.57
N ALA A 125 7.99 4.35 6.83
CA ALA A 125 9.26 3.82 7.32
C ALA A 125 10.35 4.87 7.21
N TYR A 126 11.14 5.01 8.26
CA TYR A 126 12.38 5.79 8.25
C TYR A 126 13.57 4.83 8.16
N LEU A 127 14.37 5.00 7.09
CA LEU A 127 15.58 4.23 6.85
C LEU A 127 16.80 5.16 6.95
N PRO A 128 17.67 4.99 7.96
CA PRO A 128 18.85 5.85 8.13
C PRO A 128 19.89 5.68 7.03
N LYS A 129 20.03 4.49 6.46
CA LYS A 129 20.97 4.21 5.37
C LYS A 129 20.26 4.26 4.03
N ILE A 130 20.70 5.19 3.19
CA ILE A 130 20.19 5.39 1.83
C ILE A 130 21.33 5.29 0.83
N PHE A 131 21.01 5.30 -0.45
CA PHE A 131 21.98 5.47 -1.51
C PHE A 131 22.73 6.79 -1.37
N ASP A 132 24.03 6.73 -1.43
CA ASP A 132 24.94 7.88 -1.58
C ASP A 132 26.05 7.47 -2.55
N ILE A 133 26.39 8.35 -3.48
CA ILE A 133 27.36 8.03 -4.55
C ILE A 133 28.79 7.82 -3.98
N ASN A 134 29.13 8.46 -2.88
CA ASN A 134 30.43 8.40 -2.28
C ASN A 134 30.51 7.39 -1.12
N GLU A 135 29.48 7.37 -0.25
CA GLU A 135 29.52 6.63 1.02
C GLU A 135 28.77 5.31 0.97
N ASN A 136 27.73 5.16 0.11
CA ASN A 136 26.87 3.99 0.06
C ASN A 136 26.31 3.70 -1.34
N HIS A 137 27.16 3.70 -2.37
CA HIS A 137 26.77 3.50 -3.77
C HIS A 137 26.18 2.10 -4.07
N LEU A 138 26.41 1.14 -3.20
CA LEU A 138 25.84 -0.22 -3.30
C LEU A 138 24.35 -0.26 -2.95
N ASN A 139 23.85 0.67 -2.15
CA ASN A 139 22.43 0.70 -1.75
C ASN A 139 21.50 1.20 -2.85
N ARG A 140 21.39 0.47 -3.93
CA ARG A 140 20.45 0.81 -5.01
C ARG A 140 18.99 0.50 -4.68
N ALA A 141 18.73 -0.10 -3.53
CA ALA A 141 17.37 -0.41 -3.07
C ALA A 141 16.63 0.83 -2.60
N ILE A 142 17.27 1.72 -1.85
CA ILE A 142 16.64 2.82 -1.14
C ILE A 142 17.38 4.14 -1.37
N GLY A 143 16.72 5.09 -2.03
CA GLY A 143 17.27 6.42 -2.35
C GLY A 143 16.74 7.55 -1.45
N SER A 144 15.94 7.27 -0.43
CA SER A 144 15.40 8.28 0.48
C SER A 144 15.21 7.75 1.90
N HIS A 145 15.36 8.62 2.91
CA HIS A 145 15.15 8.25 4.31
C HIS A 145 13.69 7.88 4.62
N THR A 146 12.73 8.53 3.95
CA THR A 146 11.32 8.29 4.16
C THR A 146 10.76 7.41 3.05
N ASN A 147 10.16 6.30 3.43
CA ASN A 147 9.61 5.28 2.52
C ASN A 147 8.21 4.85 2.94
N ILE A 148 7.49 4.27 2.03
CA ILE A 148 6.22 3.60 2.28
C ILE A 148 6.54 2.20 2.79
N TYR A 149 5.82 1.78 3.81
CA TYR A 149 5.78 0.42 4.33
C TYR A 149 4.46 -0.22 3.97
N ILE A 150 4.50 -1.42 3.38
CA ILE A 150 3.33 -2.26 3.13
C ILE A 150 3.66 -3.64 3.67
N HIS A 151 2.73 -4.22 4.45
CA HIS A 151 2.84 -5.59 4.93
C HIS A 151 1.52 -6.33 4.74
N LEU A 152 1.62 -7.55 4.23
CA LEU A 152 0.52 -8.49 4.07
C LEU A 152 0.86 -9.75 4.87
N GLY A 153 0.02 -10.10 5.83
CA GLY A 153 0.20 -11.26 6.70
C GLY A 153 -0.99 -12.21 6.66
N ILE A 154 -0.73 -13.45 7.00
CA ILE A 154 -1.75 -14.46 7.32
C ILE A 154 -1.46 -14.93 8.74
N ASP A 155 -2.39 -14.66 9.65
CA ASP A 155 -2.28 -14.93 11.07
C ASP A 155 -3.09 -16.17 11.45
N GLY A 156 -2.44 -17.11 12.14
CA GLY A 156 -3.11 -18.11 12.95
C GLY A 156 -3.09 -17.68 14.42
N ARG A 157 -4.24 -17.62 15.06
CA ARG A 157 -4.40 -17.21 16.46
C ARG A 157 -4.94 -18.35 17.30
N ILE A 158 -4.26 -18.63 18.42
CA ILE A 158 -4.59 -19.73 19.33
C ILE A 158 -4.87 -19.13 20.70
N ARG A 159 -6.11 -19.28 21.21
CA ARG A 159 -6.46 -18.79 22.54
C ARG A 159 -5.84 -19.66 23.61
N LEU A 160 -4.91 -19.10 24.36
CA LEU A 160 -4.25 -19.77 25.49
C LEU A 160 -5.04 -19.57 26.79
N PHE A 161 -5.51 -18.34 27.01
CA PHE A 161 -6.28 -17.93 28.18
C PHE A 161 -7.47 -17.06 27.74
N PRO A 162 -8.47 -16.78 28.61
CA PRO A 162 -9.65 -16.01 28.25
C PRO A 162 -9.38 -14.64 27.62
N ARG A 163 -8.19 -14.06 27.87
CA ARG A 163 -7.80 -12.73 27.37
C ARG A 163 -6.50 -12.73 26.58
N SER A 164 -5.94 -13.89 26.27
CA SER A 164 -4.61 -13.96 25.66
C SER A 164 -4.56 -14.98 24.55
N GLU A 165 -3.91 -14.61 23.46
CA GLU A 165 -3.73 -15.47 22.31
C GLU A 165 -2.25 -15.52 21.90
N LEU A 166 -1.81 -16.70 21.49
CA LEU A 166 -0.59 -16.89 20.72
C LEU A 166 -0.90 -16.57 19.26
N VAL A 167 -0.04 -15.82 18.61
CA VAL A 167 -0.15 -15.43 17.22
C VAL A 167 1.03 -15.98 16.44
N ILE A 168 0.75 -16.68 15.36
CA ILE A 168 1.75 -17.17 14.39
C ILE A 168 1.39 -16.54 13.05
N GLU A 169 2.34 -15.87 12.41
CA GLU A 169 2.10 -15.19 11.14
C GLU A 169 3.14 -15.60 10.09
N ALA A 170 2.68 -15.72 8.85
CA ALA A 170 3.52 -15.70 7.66
C ALA A 170 3.20 -14.43 6.88
N GLY A 171 4.21 -13.63 6.54
CA GLY A 171 3.99 -12.32 5.95
C GLY A 171 5.01 -11.93 4.89
N ALA A 172 4.59 -10.96 4.06
CA ALA A 172 5.43 -10.31 3.07
C ALA A 172 5.43 -8.80 3.30
N THR A 173 6.63 -8.22 3.35
CA THR A 173 6.84 -6.80 3.63
C THR A 173 7.55 -6.11 2.46
N HIS A 174 7.14 -4.89 2.14
CA HIS A 174 7.75 -4.07 1.11
C HIS A 174 8.07 -2.66 1.62
N PHE A 175 9.30 -2.22 1.34
CA PHE A 175 9.76 -0.85 1.59
C PHE A 175 10.16 -0.18 0.27
N SER A 176 9.60 0.98 -0.03
CA SER A 176 10.01 1.79 -1.18
C SER A 176 9.50 3.23 -1.08
N ASN A 177 10.07 4.12 -1.86
CA ASN A 177 9.60 5.51 -1.93
C ASN A 177 8.65 5.78 -3.13
N GLY A 178 8.18 4.75 -3.83
CA GLY A 178 7.32 4.92 -5.01
C GLY A 178 8.01 5.65 -6.17
N LYS A 179 9.34 5.60 -6.25
CA LYS A 179 10.18 6.26 -7.25
C LYS A 179 10.14 7.81 -7.20
N THR A 180 9.86 8.38 -6.04
CA THR A 180 9.99 9.84 -5.83
C THR A 180 11.46 10.29 -5.79
N THR A 181 12.37 9.34 -5.52
CA THR A 181 13.83 9.52 -5.55
C THR A 181 14.46 8.25 -6.09
N SER A 182 15.45 8.37 -6.98
CA SER A 182 16.25 7.24 -7.50
C SER A 182 17.62 7.19 -6.79
N PRO A 183 18.18 5.95 -6.67
CA PRO A 183 17.60 4.66 -7.04
C PRO A 183 16.51 4.21 -6.07
N ASN A 184 15.58 3.36 -6.51
CA ASN A 184 14.51 2.81 -5.69
C ASN A 184 14.08 1.43 -6.20
N TYR A 185 14.93 0.42 -6.01
CA TYR A 185 14.57 -0.96 -6.33
C TYR A 185 13.65 -1.60 -5.28
N GLY A 186 13.55 -0.94 -4.11
CA GLY A 186 12.78 -1.42 -2.96
C GLY A 186 13.44 -2.58 -2.22
N ILE A 187 12.99 -2.81 -1.01
CA ILE A 187 13.36 -3.99 -0.20
C ILE A 187 12.09 -4.81 0.02
N ASN A 188 12.16 -6.08 -0.32
CA ASN A 188 11.09 -7.05 -0.08
C ASN A 188 11.57 -8.09 0.91
N ALA A 189 10.75 -8.42 1.89
CA ALA A 189 11.03 -9.42 2.90
C ALA A 189 9.89 -10.42 3.01
N GLY A 190 10.22 -11.70 3.05
CA GLY A 190 9.33 -12.76 3.53
C GLY A 190 9.67 -13.08 4.97
N SER A 191 8.68 -13.19 5.85
CA SER A 191 8.91 -13.44 7.27
C SER A 191 7.90 -14.39 7.89
N PHE A 192 8.35 -15.09 8.94
CA PHE A 192 7.51 -15.75 9.92
C PHE A 192 7.61 -15.02 11.24
N SER A 193 6.49 -14.92 11.96
CA SER A 193 6.51 -14.31 13.28
C SER A 193 5.78 -15.15 14.31
N LEU A 194 6.24 -14.98 15.57
CA LEU A 194 5.59 -15.47 16.75
C LEU A 194 5.26 -14.28 17.65
N GLY A 195 4.04 -14.21 18.11
CA GLY A 195 3.54 -13.12 18.91
C GLY A 195 2.61 -13.57 20.02
N PHE A 196 2.40 -12.64 20.94
CA PHE A 196 1.46 -12.79 22.02
C PHE A 196 0.62 -11.52 22.12
N ASN A 197 -0.69 -11.71 22.30
CA ASN A 197 -1.58 -10.59 22.54
C ASN A 197 -2.33 -10.71 23.87
N TYR A 198 -2.77 -9.57 24.37
CA TYR A 198 -3.57 -9.47 25.56
C TYR A 198 -4.73 -8.48 25.37
N LEU A 199 -5.94 -8.93 25.69
CA LEU A 199 -7.17 -8.13 25.61
C LEU A 199 -7.43 -7.40 26.94
N PHE A 200 -7.32 -6.09 26.89
CA PHE A 200 -7.67 -5.19 28.00
C PHE A 200 -9.15 -4.76 27.92
N ASN A 201 -9.69 -4.30 29.03
CA ASN A 201 -11.02 -3.68 29.10
C ASN A 201 -12.15 -4.52 28.48
N ASN A 202 -12.10 -5.84 28.68
CA ASN A 202 -13.14 -6.76 28.21
C ASN A 202 -14.41 -6.60 29.07
N LYS A 203 -15.07 -5.44 29.02
CA LYS A 203 -16.45 -5.30 29.47
C LYS A 203 -17.32 -6.14 28.51
N ASN A 204 -18.39 -6.75 29.02
CA ASN A 204 -19.32 -7.60 28.24
C ASN A 204 -19.90 -6.84 27.03
N THR A 205 -19.12 -6.76 25.97
CA THR A 205 -19.53 -6.12 24.72
C THR A 205 -20.33 -7.15 23.92
N THR A 206 -21.65 -6.94 23.87
CA THR A 206 -22.54 -7.81 23.11
C THR A 206 -22.34 -7.59 21.62
N MET A 207 -22.15 -8.68 20.88
CA MET A 207 -22.07 -8.67 19.42
C MET A 207 -23.39 -8.21 18.83
N GLN A 208 -23.36 -7.13 18.04
CA GLN A 208 -24.54 -6.62 17.33
C GLN A 208 -24.58 -7.20 15.91
N ILE A 209 -25.80 -7.37 15.39
CA ILE A 209 -26.04 -7.86 14.03
C ILE A 209 -26.74 -6.75 13.25
N PRO A 210 -25.99 -5.83 12.65
CA PRO A 210 -26.57 -4.72 11.91
C PRO A 210 -27.25 -5.20 10.62
N GLU A 211 -28.25 -4.47 10.18
CA GLU A 211 -28.87 -4.66 8.88
C GLU A 211 -27.88 -4.30 7.77
N ILE A 212 -27.82 -5.13 6.74
CA ILE A 212 -26.99 -4.87 5.56
C ILE A 212 -27.87 -4.13 4.55
N PRO A 213 -27.49 -2.91 4.12
CA PRO A 213 -28.28 -2.15 3.17
C PRO A 213 -28.35 -2.88 1.82
N MET A 214 -29.45 -2.69 1.12
CA MET A 214 -29.60 -3.22 -0.24
C MET A 214 -28.56 -2.57 -1.18
N LEU A 215 -28.14 -3.35 -2.16
CA LEU A 215 -27.27 -2.83 -3.22
C LEU A 215 -28.07 -1.79 -4.04
N GLY A 216 -27.47 -0.61 -4.23
CA GLY A 216 -28.01 0.44 -5.07
C GLY A 216 -27.87 0.13 -6.56
N LYS A 217 -27.68 1.16 -7.38
CA LYS A 217 -27.42 0.98 -8.82
C LYS A 217 -26.21 0.08 -9.07
N PRO A 218 -26.32 -0.85 -10.05
CA PRO A 218 -25.25 -1.83 -10.28
C PRO A 218 -24.03 -1.25 -11.00
N TYR A 219 -24.14 -0.08 -11.61
CA TYR A 219 -23.05 0.57 -12.34
C TYR A 219 -22.74 1.93 -11.74
N VAL A 220 -21.46 2.28 -11.76
CA VAL A 220 -20.93 3.58 -11.39
C VAL A 220 -19.86 3.98 -12.39
N GLN A 221 -19.85 5.24 -12.77
CA GLN A 221 -18.83 5.82 -13.62
C GLN A 221 -17.92 6.72 -12.79
N SER A 222 -16.68 6.88 -13.21
CA SER A 222 -15.80 7.85 -12.59
C SER A 222 -14.78 8.41 -13.56
N ILE A 223 -14.38 9.64 -13.29
CA ILE A 223 -13.22 10.26 -13.89
C ILE A 223 -12.19 10.52 -12.79
N ILE A 224 -10.94 10.19 -13.08
CA ILE A 224 -9.81 10.37 -12.16
C ILE A 224 -8.84 11.34 -12.83
N TYR A 225 -8.51 12.42 -12.15
CA TYR A 225 -7.36 13.25 -12.50
C TYR A 225 -6.27 13.02 -11.46
N SER A 226 -5.06 12.68 -11.91
CA SER A 226 -3.92 12.52 -11.01
C SER A 226 -2.64 13.12 -11.59
N ALA A 227 -1.75 13.51 -10.70
CA ALA A 227 -0.44 14.07 -11.02
C ALA A 227 0.61 13.54 -10.05
N GLY A 228 1.84 13.43 -10.53
CA GLY A 228 2.97 12.97 -9.75
C GLY A 228 4.30 13.50 -10.30
N SER A 229 5.35 13.22 -9.56
CA SER A 229 6.71 13.51 -9.97
C SER A 229 7.52 12.22 -10.04
N LYS A 230 8.11 11.95 -11.18
CA LYS A 230 8.90 10.76 -11.46
C LYS A 230 10.39 11.13 -11.55
N ALA A 231 11.22 10.44 -10.77
CA ALA A 231 12.66 10.55 -10.92
C ALA A 231 13.11 9.66 -12.09
N TYR A 232 13.90 10.23 -13.01
CA TYR A 232 14.55 9.47 -14.07
C TYR A 232 15.77 8.73 -13.51
N ASP A 233 16.04 7.53 -14.03
CA ASP A 233 17.14 6.66 -13.59
C ASP A 233 18.50 7.13 -14.18
N ASN A 234 18.89 8.37 -13.91
CA ASN A 234 20.21 8.90 -14.24
C ASN A 234 20.95 9.37 -12.97
N LEU A 235 22.25 9.58 -13.10
CA LEU A 235 23.12 10.06 -11.99
C LEU A 235 22.68 11.41 -11.39
N TYR A 236 21.95 12.22 -12.15
CA TYR A 236 21.55 13.57 -11.75
C TYR A 236 20.17 13.63 -11.09
N GLY A 237 19.40 12.50 -11.14
CA GLY A 237 18.11 12.42 -10.46
C GLY A 237 17.05 13.41 -10.95
N ASN A 238 17.10 13.82 -12.23
CA ASN A 238 16.13 14.73 -12.82
C ASN A 238 14.71 14.25 -12.57
N LYS A 239 13.82 15.18 -12.20
CA LYS A 239 12.41 14.88 -11.91
C LYS A 239 11.52 15.46 -12.98
N TYR A 240 10.55 14.66 -13.42
CA TYR A 240 9.61 14.97 -14.47
C TYR A 240 8.19 14.91 -13.97
N LEU A 241 7.36 15.83 -14.45
CA LEU A 241 5.93 15.82 -14.22
C LEU A 241 5.31 14.64 -14.97
N VAL A 242 4.44 13.90 -14.27
CA VAL A 242 3.53 12.91 -14.83
C VAL A 242 2.11 13.33 -14.46
N THR A 243 1.19 13.33 -15.44
CA THR A 243 -0.24 13.57 -15.17
C THR A 243 -1.07 12.54 -15.91
N SER A 244 -2.23 12.20 -15.37
CA SER A 244 -3.14 11.28 -16.03
C SER A 244 -4.60 11.64 -15.81
N VAL A 245 -5.42 11.36 -16.83
CA VAL A 245 -6.88 11.35 -16.77
C VAL A 245 -7.32 9.95 -17.09
N SER A 246 -8.13 9.36 -16.22
CA SER A 246 -8.67 8.01 -16.39
C SER A 246 -10.19 8.05 -16.32
N TYR A 247 -10.87 7.44 -17.28
CA TYR A 247 -12.30 7.18 -17.23
C TYR A 247 -12.53 5.71 -16.87
N ASN A 248 -13.48 5.46 -15.96
CA ASN A 248 -13.83 4.10 -15.53
C ASN A 248 -15.35 3.89 -15.63
N LEU A 249 -15.74 2.75 -16.15
CA LEU A 249 -17.07 2.18 -16.03
C LEU A 249 -16.97 0.92 -15.17
N GLU A 250 -17.56 0.95 -13.99
CA GLU A 250 -17.43 -0.11 -13.00
C GLU A 250 -18.78 -0.72 -12.64
N ARG A 251 -18.83 -2.05 -12.54
CA ARG A 251 -19.98 -2.80 -12.02
C ARG A 251 -19.75 -3.13 -10.55
N ILE A 252 -20.71 -2.75 -9.71
CA ILE A 252 -20.74 -3.08 -8.30
C ILE A 252 -21.25 -4.52 -8.17
N ILE A 253 -20.38 -5.45 -7.77
CA ILE A 253 -20.72 -6.87 -7.57
C ILE A 253 -21.48 -7.04 -6.26
N ASN A 254 -21.02 -6.36 -5.21
CA ASN A 254 -21.62 -6.32 -3.88
C ASN A 254 -21.09 -5.09 -3.13
N LEU A 255 -21.55 -4.87 -1.89
CA LEU A 255 -21.15 -3.71 -1.08
C LEU A 255 -19.64 -3.60 -0.80
N ARG A 256 -18.87 -4.68 -1.05
CA ARG A 256 -17.41 -4.73 -0.84
C ARG A 256 -16.61 -4.65 -2.13
N ARG A 257 -17.16 -5.04 -3.28
CA ARG A 257 -16.36 -5.33 -4.49
C ARG A 257 -16.98 -4.69 -5.72
N LYS A 258 -16.12 -4.12 -6.55
CA LYS A 258 -16.46 -3.62 -7.88
C LYS A 258 -15.40 -4.08 -8.90
N VAL A 259 -15.82 -4.27 -10.13
CA VAL A 259 -14.96 -4.55 -11.28
C VAL A 259 -15.28 -3.58 -12.39
N GLY A 260 -14.32 -3.25 -13.20
CA GLY A 260 -14.57 -2.29 -14.28
C GLY A 260 -13.56 -2.39 -15.41
N LEU A 261 -13.87 -1.62 -16.42
CA LEU A 261 -13.02 -1.32 -17.57
C LEU A 261 -12.87 0.20 -17.66
N GLY A 262 -11.76 0.63 -18.22
CA GLY A 262 -11.53 2.07 -18.38
C GLY A 262 -10.48 2.38 -19.43
N ALA A 263 -10.31 3.68 -19.66
CA ALA A 263 -9.33 4.23 -20.58
C ALA A 263 -8.47 5.28 -19.85
N ASP A 264 -7.19 5.30 -20.18
CA ASP A 264 -6.21 6.23 -19.61
C ASP A 264 -5.60 7.10 -20.71
N LEU A 265 -5.52 8.39 -20.42
CA LEU A 265 -4.72 9.36 -21.14
C LEU A 265 -3.68 9.90 -20.15
N SER A 266 -2.40 9.72 -20.42
CA SER A 266 -1.34 10.17 -19.52
C SER A 266 -0.23 10.90 -20.28
N TYR A 267 0.29 11.95 -19.64
CA TYR A 267 1.50 12.66 -20.04
C TYR A 267 2.63 12.23 -19.11
N ASP A 268 3.78 11.89 -19.67
CA ASP A 268 4.98 11.53 -18.92
C ASP A 268 6.17 12.29 -19.48
N GLY A 269 6.58 13.32 -18.76
CA GLY A 269 7.69 14.19 -19.16
C GLY A 269 9.05 13.49 -19.21
N SER A 270 9.21 12.31 -18.56
CA SER A 270 10.46 11.55 -18.59
C SER A 270 10.73 10.87 -19.93
N ILE A 271 9.71 10.69 -20.77
CA ILE A 271 9.86 10.08 -22.11
C ILE A 271 10.79 10.91 -22.99
N ARG A 272 10.92 12.21 -22.73
CA ARG A 272 11.85 13.08 -23.48
C ARG A 272 13.32 12.62 -23.40
N GLU A 273 13.69 12.03 -22.28
CA GLU A 273 15.04 11.48 -22.09
C GLU A 273 15.20 10.16 -22.86
N ASP A 274 14.16 9.32 -22.86
CA ASP A 274 14.15 8.05 -23.62
C ASP A 274 14.26 8.29 -25.14
N LEU A 275 13.77 9.45 -25.61
CA LEU A 275 13.73 9.83 -27.02
C LEU A 275 14.73 10.92 -27.38
N ALA A 276 15.70 11.18 -26.51
CA ALA A 276 16.77 12.14 -26.80
C ALA A 276 17.53 11.72 -28.07
N SER A 277 17.89 12.71 -28.87
CA SER A 277 18.73 12.49 -30.07
C SER A 277 20.15 12.07 -29.68
N GLU A 278 20.94 11.59 -30.65
CA GLU A 278 22.32 11.14 -30.43
C GLU A 278 23.24 12.23 -29.85
N ASP A 279 22.89 13.49 -30.10
CA ASP A 279 23.58 14.67 -29.52
C ASP A 279 23.13 15.00 -28.08
N GLY A 280 22.22 14.20 -27.48
CA GLY A 280 21.69 14.37 -26.15
C GLY A 280 20.57 15.42 -26.03
N THR A 281 20.05 15.97 -27.15
CA THR A 281 18.96 16.95 -27.12
C THR A 281 17.63 16.28 -26.77
N PRO A 282 16.94 16.68 -25.67
CA PRO A 282 15.67 16.06 -25.25
C PRO A 282 14.55 16.30 -26.25
N GLU A 283 13.68 15.30 -26.43
CA GLU A 283 12.49 15.42 -27.27
C GLU A 283 11.49 16.45 -26.71
N LYS A 284 10.96 17.32 -27.57
CA LYS A 284 10.05 18.40 -27.18
C LYS A 284 8.60 18.22 -27.68
N ALA A 285 8.37 17.32 -28.63
CA ALA A 285 7.04 17.14 -29.23
C ALA A 285 6.07 16.53 -28.21
N PHE A 286 5.09 17.32 -27.75
CA PHE A 286 4.09 16.92 -26.73
C PHE A 286 3.43 15.58 -27.03
N VAL A 287 3.05 15.32 -28.29
CA VAL A 287 2.36 14.08 -28.70
C VAL A 287 3.22 12.83 -28.42
N LYS A 288 4.54 12.95 -28.50
CA LYS A 288 5.46 11.84 -28.21
C LYS A 288 5.58 11.53 -26.70
N LEU A 289 5.20 12.47 -25.84
CA LEU A 289 5.24 12.34 -24.37
C LEU A 289 3.90 11.83 -23.80
N VAL A 290 2.91 11.62 -24.66
CA VAL A 290 1.58 11.13 -24.27
C VAL A 290 1.50 9.61 -24.44
N ARG A 291 0.74 8.98 -23.56
CA ARG A 291 0.37 7.55 -23.61
C ARG A 291 -1.14 7.42 -23.55
N ILE A 292 -1.69 6.51 -24.34
CA ILE A 292 -3.11 6.13 -24.32
C ILE A 292 -3.18 4.65 -23.99
N GLY A 293 -4.03 4.27 -23.06
CA GLY A 293 -4.19 2.88 -22.61
C GLY A 293 -5.62 2.51 -22.32
N LEU A 294 -5.86 1.21 -22.28
CA LEU A 294 -7.08 0.61 -21.74
C LEU A 294 -6.72 -0.24 -20.53
N HIS A 295 -7.62 -0.31 -19.56
CA HIS A 295 -7.38 -1.10 -18.37
C HIS A 295 -8.62 -1.85 -17.88
N ALA A 296 -8.40 -2.95 -17.18
CA ALA A 296 -9.37 -3.60 -16.31
C ALA A 296 -9.06 -3.22 -14.85
N SER A 297 -10.10 -3.08 -14.04
CA SER A 297 -9.99 -2.69 -12.63
C SER A 297 -10.74 -3.63 -11.71
N TYR A 298 -10.21 -3.79 -10.48
CA TYR A 298 -10.87 -4.44 -9.36
C TYR A 298 -10.72 -3.56 -8.13
N GLY A 299 -11.83 -3.30 -7.43
CA GLY A 299 -11.86 -2.48 -6.24
C GLY A 299 -12.48 -3.19 -5.04
N ILE A 300 -11.89 -2.98 -3.87
CA ILE A 300 -12.42 -3.44 -2.57
C ILE A 300 -12.72 -2.20 -1.74
N ARG A 301 -13.97 -2.07 -1.30
CA ARG A 301 -14.44 -0.95 -0.48
C ARG A 301 -14.49 -1.35 0.99
N TYR A 302 -13.86 -0.54 1.83
CA TYR A 302 -13.88 -0.62 3.28
C TYR A 302 -14.29 0.73 3.87
N LYS A 303 -15.53 0.90 4.31
CA LYS A 303 -16.10 2.20 4.69
C LYS A 303 -15.96 3.24 3.58
N GLN A 304 -15.21 4.30 3.87
CA GLN A 304 -14.85 5.36 2.92
C GLN A 304 -13.62 5.03 2.09
N LEU A 305 -12.86 4.00 2.45
CA LEU A 305 -11.68 3.58 1.70
C LEU A 305 -12.05 2.65 0.55
N ILE A 306 -11.44 2.87 -0.61
CA ILE A 306 -11.49 1.96 -1.75
C ILE A 306 -10.06 1.63 -2.13
N MET A 307 -9.69 0.37 -1.99
CA MET A 307 -8.42 -0.17 -2.49
C MET A 307 -8.64 -0.71 -3.89
N GLY A 308 -7.86 -0.25 -4.86
CA GLY A 308 -7.99 -0.60 -6.27
C GLY A 308 -6.73 -1.20 -6.85
N VAL A 309 -6.91 -2.17 -7.74
CA VAL A 309 -5.87 -2.70 -8.61
C VAL A 309 -6.34 -2.54 -10.05
N GLN A 310 -5.47 -2.06 -10.92
CA GLN A 310 -5.71 -1.93 -12.36
C GLN A 310 -4.58 -2.65 -13.11
N ILE A 311 -4.95 -3.32 -14.19
CA ILE A 311 -4.02 -3.89 -15.17
C ILE A 311 -4.41 -3.31 -16.51
N GLY A 312 -3.47 -2.64 -17.17
CA GLY A 312 -3.71 -1.96 -18.42
C GLY A 312 -2.67 -2.26 -19.49
N TYR A 313 -3.04 -1.91 -20.70
CA TYR A 313 -2.22 -2.04 -21.89
C TYR A 313 -2.20 -0.72 -22.65
N TYR A 314 -1.00 -0.25 -23.04
CA TYR A 314 -0.86 0.94 -23.88
C TYR A 314 -1.17 0.64 -25.34
N LEU A 315 -2.18 1.33 -25.87
CA LEU A 315 -2.49 1.38 -27.28
C LEU A 315 -1.52 2.32 -28.02
N TYR A 316 -1.05 3.36 -27.33
CA TYR A 316 -0.09 4.32 -27.84
C TYR A 316 0.93 4.67 -26.75
N SER A 317 2.20 4.52 -27.07
CA SER A 317 3.34 5.00 -26.28
C SER A 317 4.56 5.05 -27.20
N LYS A 318 5.36 6.09 -27.10
CA LYS A 318 6.63 6.22 -27.80
C LYS A 318 7.85 5.86 -26.93
N SER A 319 7.67 5.63 -25.64
CA SER A 319 8.75 5.17 -24.77
C SER A 319 9.21 3.77 -25.18
N ILE A 320 10.50 3.61 -25.44
CA ILE A 320 11.14 2.38 -25.93
C ILE A 320 11.46 1.43 -24.75
N VAL A 321 11.64 2.00 -23.56
CA VAL A 321 12.19 1.31 -22.38
C VAL A 321 11.13 0.55 -21.58
N ILE A 322 9.84 0.75 -21.87
CA ILE A 322 8.75 0.27 -21.03
C ILE A 322 7.90 -0.76 -21.77
N THR A 323 7.57 -1.87 -21.07
CA THR A 323 6.60 -2.84 -21.58
C THR A 323 5.25 -2.19 -21.84
N PRO A 324 4.47 -2.65 -22.83
CA PRO A 324 3.15 -2.09 -23.10
C PRO A 324 2.14 -2.35 -21.99
N VAL A 325 2.43 -3.27 -21.07
CA VAL A 325 1.57 -3.60 -19.92
C VAL A 325 1.98 -2.74 -18.72
N TYR A 326 0.99 -2.14 -18.07
CA TYR A 326 1.16 -1.44 -16.80
C TYR A 326 0.17 -1.94 -15.77
N ASN A 327 0.52 -1.76 -14.51
CA ASN A 327 -0.37 -1.99 -13.37
C ASN A 327 -0.39 -0.74 -12.49
N LYS A 328 -1.53 -0.51 -11.83
CA LYS A 328 -1.71 0.59 -10.88
C LYS A 328 -2.38 0.04 -9.62
N ILE A 329 -1.77 0.30 -8.47
CA ILE A 329 -2.37 0.02 -7.16
C ILE A 329 -2.76 1.37 -6.59
N SER A 330 -3.98 1.48 -6.07
CA SER A 330 -4.51 2.74 -5.56
C SER A 330 -5.25 2.58 -4.24
N VAL A 331 -5.23 3.65 -3.45
CA VAL A 331 -6.09 3.84 -2.29
C VAL A 331 -6.86 5.14 -2.50
N GLN A 332 -8.17 5.07 -2.36
CA GLN A 332 -9.05 6.23 -2.47
C GLN A 332 -9.78 6.42 -1.15
N TYR A 333 -10.02 7.68 -0.80
CA TYR A 333 -10.83 8.06 0.36
C TYR A 333 -12.02 8.91 -0.10
N LEU A 334 -13.23 8.40 0.13
CA LEU A 334 -14.48 9.08 -0.20
C LEU A 334 -14.75 10.20 0.81
N PHE A 335 -14.64 11.45 0.40
CA PHE A 335 -15.06 12.61 1.19
C PHE A 335 -16.57 12.79 1.16
N THR A 336 -17.16 12.53 -0.02
CA THR A 336 -18.61 12.56 -0.26
C THR A 336 -19.01 11.34 -1.09
N ARG A 337 -20.30 11.21 -1.46
CA ARG A 337 -20.75 10.15 -2.36
C ARG A 337 -20.10 10.23 -3.75
N ASN A 338 -19.75 11.45 -4.19
CA ASN A 338 -19.28 11.72 -5.54
C ASN A 338 -17.80 12.09 -5.62
N ILE A 339 -17.14 12.46 -4.52
CA ILE A 339 -15.78 12.98 -4.54
C ILE A 339 -14.89 12.14 -3.63
N ALA A 340 -13.77 11.68 -4.18
CA ALA A 340 -12.71 11.02 -3.42
C ALA A 340 -11.34 11.62 -3.74
N GLY A 341 -10.44 11.55 -2.77
CA GLY A 341 -9.01 11.68 -3.00
C GLY A 341 -8.41 10.32 -3.38
N ILE A 342 -7.39 10.29 -4.21
CA ILE A 342 -6.69 9.08 -4.62
C ILE A 342 -5.18 9.24 -4.47
N VAL A 343 -4.55 8.18 -4.00
CA VAL A 343 -3.10 7.97 -4.09
C VAL A 343 -2.88 6.67 -4.83
N SER A 344 -2.01 6.67 -5.83
CA SER A 344 -1.74 5.47 -6.62
C SER A 344 -0.26 5.34 -6.97
N VAL A 345 0.21 4.11 -7.04
CA VAL A 345 1.52 3.75 -7.59
C VAL A 345 1.28 3.07 -8.92
N LYS A 346 1.77 3.69 -9.99
CA LYS A 346 1.83 3.10 -11.32
C LYS A 346 3.13 2.32 -11.45
N SER A 347 3.07 1.16 -12.04
CA SER A 347 4.23 0.25 -12.20
C SER A 347 4.19 -0.44 -13.56
N HIS A 348 5.36 -0.82 -14.05
CA HIS A 348 5.52 -1.70 -15.21
C HIS A 348 6.08 -3.01 -14.69
N MET A 349 5.24 -4.06 -14.68
CA MET A 349 5.50 -5.31 -13.98
C MET A 349 5.75 -5.04 -12.48
N ALA A 350 6.90 -5.43 -11.94
CA ALA A 350 7.27 -5.19 -10.53
C ALA A 350 8.06 -3.88 -10.31
N LYS A 351 8.35 -3.11 -11.36
CA LYS A 351 9.11 -1.86 -11.25
C LYS A 351 8.17 -0.67 -11.09
N ALA A 352 8.21 0.01 -9.94
CA ALA A 352 7.48 1.25 -9.72
C ALA A 352 7.92 2.31 -10.76
N ASP A 353 6.93 2.97 -11.37
CA ASP A 353 7.12 4.01 -12.37
C ASP A 353 6.90 5.40 -11.78
N CYS A 354 5.76 5.61 -11.12
CA CYS A 354 5.40 6.91 -10.54
C CYS A 354 4.40 6.74 -9.39
N LEU A 355 4.59 7.57 -8.35
CA LEU A 355 3.59 7.82 -7.32
C LEU A 355 2.74 9.01 -7.74
N GLU A 356 1.44 8.82 -7.84
CA GLU A 356 0.46 9.83 -8.28
C GLU A 356 -0.53 10.16 -7.17
N TYR A 357 -0.94 11.42 -7.11
CA TYR A 357 -1.98 11.96 -6.22
C TYR A 357 -3.08 12.59 -7.05
N GLY A 358 -4.32 12.45 -6.66
CA GLY A 358 -5.39 12.98 -7.48
C GLY A 358 -6.76 13.06 -6.81
N ILE A 359 -7.74 13.37 -7.64
CA ILE A 359 -9.14 13.47 -7.27
C ILE A 359 -9.95 12.56 -8.20
N VAL A 360 -10.95 11.92 -7.62
CA VAL A 360 -11.91 11.08 -8.32
C VAL A 360 -13.29 11.74 -8.21
N TYR A 361 -13.97 11.85 -9.33
CA TYR A 361 -15.39 12.23 -9.36
C TYR A 361 -16.22 11.04 -9.84
N TYR A 362 -17.22 10.66 -9.05
CA TYR A 362 -18.14 9.56 -9.29
C TYR A 362 -19.52 10.07 -9.69
N TRP A 363 -20.17 9.39 -10.63
CA TRP A 363 -21.60 9.58 -10.95
C TRP A 363 -22.22 8.24 -11.35
N ASP A 364 -23.58 8.16 -11.27
CA ASP A 364 -24.38 6.99 -11.59
C ASP A 364 -25.02 7.08 -12.99
#